data_47a28e2c892d69bbd0f909a2ee89a48b
#
_entry.id   47a28e2c892d69bbd0f909a2ee89a48b
#
_cell.length_a   1.000
_cell.length_b   1.000
_cell.length_c   1.000
_cell.angle_alpha   90.00
_cell.angle_beta   90.00
_cell.angle_gamma   90.00
#
_symmetry.space_group_name_H-M   'P 1'
#
loop_
_entity.id
_entity.type
_entity.pdbx_description
1 polymer ?
#
loop_
_entity_poly.entity_id
_entity_poly.type
_entity_poly.pdbx_seq_one_letter_code
_entity_poly.pdbx_strand_id
1 'polypeptide(L)'
;LMTRYEMAQIVAKAMAKGANVDRLAAEFADELDSLGVRVAALEKKSDNVKITGEFRALYANHEGKGSISNDYESTLRSRIWITGQINDGWKYTGMLQNTQDLSTDSGDESTDFQRAYLEGRLGGMDVTAGRYNAFFADGNIYDNRADGVEVSYGDKIKIIGAAGKATDDLD
;
A
#
# COMPACT_ATOMS: atom_id res chain seq x y z
N LEU A 1 -29.01 34.23 23.18
CA LEU A 1 -28.76 33.68 21.84
C LEU A 1 -27.33 33.16 21.83
N MET A 2 -27.16 31.88 21.52
CA MET A 2 -25.86 31.23 21.44
C MET A 2 -25.20 31.59 20.10
N THR A 3 -23.95 31.93 20.11
CA THR A 3 -23.18 32.24 18.88
C THR A 3 -22.82 30.96 18.11
N ARG A 4 -22.54 31.07 16.82
CA ARG A 4 -22.08 29.92 16.02
C ARG A 4 -20.79 29.30 16.60
N TYR A 5 -19.90 30.13 17.15
CA TYR A 5 -18.66 29.71 17.82
C TYR A 5 -18.93 28.87 19.09
N GLU A 6 -19.87 29.28 19.92
CA GLU A 6 -20.26 28.51 21.11
C GLU A 6 -20.88 27.17 20.75
N MET A 7 -21.68 27.14 19.66
CA MET A 7 -22.20 25.87 19.12
C MET A 7 -21.08 24.97 18.61
N ALA A 8 -20.14 25.50 17.85
CA ALA A 8 -18.99 24.76 17.35
C ALA A 8 -18.15 24.15 18.49
N GLN A 9 -17.96 24.86 19.62
CA GLN A 9 -17.29 24.34 20.80
C GLN A 9 -18.04 23.16 21.45
N ILE A 10 -19.37 23.19 21.46
CA ILE A 10 -20.19 22.09 21.96
C ILE A 10 -20.09 20.88 21.05
N VAL A 11 -20.14 21.10 19.73
CA VAL A 11 -19.96 20.04 18.73
C VAL A 11 -18.57 19.41 18.87
N ALA A 12 -17.52 20.21 19.00
CA ALA A 12 -16.15 19.72 19.23
C ALA A 12 -16.04 18.85 20.48
N LYS A 13 -16.65 19.26 21.59
CA LYS A 13 -16.68 18.45 22.83
C LYS A 13 -17.49 17.16 22.70
N ALA A 14 -18.57 17.17 21.93
CA ALA A 14 -19.37 15.99 21.67
C ALA A 14 -18.60 14.98 20.79
N MET A 15 -17.89 15.46 19.77
CA MET A 15 -17.00 14.65 18.94
C MET A 15 -15.89 13.98 19.76
N ALA A 16 -15.24 14.74 20.64
CA ALA A 16 -14.20 14.22 21.53
C ALA A 16 -14.70 13.11 22.48
N LYS A 17 -16.00 13.08 22.76
CA LYS A 17 -16.67 12.04 23.58
C LYS A 17 -17.22 10.88 22.73
N GLY A 18 -16.98 10.89 21.41
CA GLY A 18 -17.44 9.83 20.50
C GLY A 18 -18.91 9.89 20.11
N ALA A 19 -19.57 11.05 20.30
CA ALA A 19 -20.94 11.23 19.84
C ALA A 19 -20.99 11.37 18.31
N ASN A 20 -22.00 10.75 17.68
CA ASN A 20 -22.23 10.95 16.25
C ASN A 20 -22.90 12.31 16.02
N VAL A 21 -22.13 13.26 15.53
CA VAL A 21 -22.52 14.64 15.25
C VAL A 21 -22.18 15.07 13.82
N ASP A 22 -22.04 14.11 12.91
CA ASP A 22 -21.53 14.33 11.54
C ASP A 22 -22.27 15.46 10.81
N ARG A 23 -23.58 15.56 10.95
CA ARG A 23 -24.37 16.63 10.33
C ARG A 23 -24.05 18.01 10.90
N LEU A 24 -23.90 18.10 12.22
CA LEU A 24 -23.55 19.36 12.88
C LEU A 24 -22.08 19.74 12.63
N ALA A 25 -21.21 18.75 12.56
CA ALA A 25 -19.82 18.96 12.21
C ALA A 25 -19.65 19.52 10.80
N ALA A 26 -20.45 19.06 9.84
CA ALA A 26 -20.47 19.60 8.49
C ALA A 26 -21.03 21.04 8.42
N GLU A 27 -22.03 21.37 9.23
CA GLU A 27 -22.62 22.71 9.28
C GLU A 27 -21.71 23.75 9.94
N PHE A 28 -20.90 23.33 10.91
CA PHE A 28 -19.96 24.19 11.65
C PHE A 28 -18.49 23.98 11.25
N ALA A 29 -18.25 23.47 10.03
CA ALA A 29 -16.90 23.10 9.57
C ALA A 29 -15.91 24.26 9.65
N ASP A 30 -16.30 25.47 9.21
CA ASP A 30 -15.44 26.65 9.20
C ASP A 30 -15.08 27.12 10.63
N GLU A 31 -16.03 27.07 11.55
CA GLU A 31 -15.80 27.42 12.94
C GLU A 31 -14.95 26.38 13.66
N LEU A 32 -15.13 25.09 13.35
CA LEU A 32 -14.32 24.00 13.90
C LEU A 32 -12.88 24.08 13.41
N ASP A 33 -12.66 24.40 12.12
CA ASP A 33 -11.33 24.60 11.55
C ASP A 33 -10.60 25.77 12.23
N SER A 34 -11.28 26.89 12.42
CA SER A 34 -10.73 28.04 13.11
C SER A 34 -10.43 27.78 14.59
N LEU A 35 -11.08 26.79 15.21
CA LEU A 35 -10.78 26.30 16.55
C LEU A 35 -9.65 25.25 16.59
N GLY A 36 -9.07 24.90 15.44
CA GLY A 36 -8.06 23.87 15.30
C GLY A 36 -8.59 22.46 15.49
N VAL A 37 -9.91 22.27 15.46
CA VAL A 37 -10.55 20.96 15.56
C VAL A 37 -10.64 20.36 14.16
N ARG A 38 -9.81 19.37 13.88
CA ARG A 38 -9.92 18.58 12.67
C ARG A 38 -11.16 17.72 12.74
N VAL A 39 -12.01 17.82 11.73
CA VAL A 39 -13.23 17.03 11.66
C VAL A 39 -12.85 15.61 11.22
N ALA A 40 -12.85 14.67 12.17
CA ALA A 40 -12.46 13.28 11.94
C ALA A 40 -13.25 12.60 10.79
N ALA A 41 -14.45 13.07 10.48
CA ALA A 41 -15.24 12.61 9.34
C ALA A 41 -14.66 13.05 7.98
N LEU A 42 -14.00 14.22 7.92
CA LEU A 42 -13.27 14.67 6.73
C LEU A 42 -11.94 13.92 6.60
N GLU A 43 -11.26 13.64 7.70
CA GLU A 43 -10.04 12.81 7.73
C GLU A 43 -10.33 11.37 7.26
N LYS A 44 -11.44 10.77 7.69
CA LYS A 44 -11.85 9.42 7.22
C LYS A 44 -12.16 9.34 5.72
N LYS A 45 -12.56 10.44 5.10
CA LYS A 45 -12.79 10.51 3.64
C LYS A 45 -11.53 10.92 2.86
N SER A 46 -10.57 11.57 3.51
CA SER A 46 -9.34 12.06 2.91
C SER A 46 -8.24 11.00 2.85
N ASP A 47 -8.20 10.06 3.79
CA ASP A 47 -7.15 9.05 3.89
C ASP A 47 -7.50 7.71 3.22
N ASN A 48 -8.08 7.76 2.02
CA ASN A 48 -8.27 6.53 1.23
C ASN A 48 -6.96 5.96 0.68
N VAL A 49 -5.87 6.72 0.71
CA VAL A 49 -4.56 6.32 0.22
C VAL A 49 -3.55 6.38 1.35
N LYS A 50 -2.93 5.23 1.65
CA LYS A 50 -1.84 5.10 2.59
C LYS A 50 -0.54 4.86 1.82
N ILE A 51 0.48 5.64 2.10
CA ILE A 51 1.81 5.52 1.53
C ILE A 51 2.78 5.14 2.64
N THR A 52 3.52 4.05 2.45
CA THR A 52 4.56 3.59 3.37
C THR A 52 5.84 3.31 2.60
N GLY A 53 6.99 3.49 3.25
CA GLY A 53 8.30 3.30 2.62
C GLY A 53 9.18 2.33 3.41
N GLU A 54 10.02 1.60 2.69
CA GLU A 54 11.07 0.73 3.22
C GLU A 54 12.37 1.04 2.51
N PHE A 55 13.47 1.14 3.26
CA PHE A 55 14.82 1.30 2.71
C PHE A 55 15.70 0.16 3.19
N ARG A 56 16.51 -0.38 2.27
CA ARG A 56 17.50 -1.39 2.57
C ARG A 56 18.82 -1.01 1.90
N ALA A 57 19.85 -0.79 2.70
CA ALA A 57 21.22 -0.64 2.24
C ALA A 57 21.96 -1.96 2.47
N LEU A 58 22.69 -2.41 1.45
CA LEU A 58 23.60 -3.55 1.52
C LEU A 58 24.99 -3.03 1.17
N TYR A 59 25.97 -3.43 1.98
CA TYR A 59 27.37 -3.29 1.67
C TYR A 59 28.04 -4.65 1.90
N ALA A 60 28.66 -5.19 0.88
CA ALA A 60 29.41 -6.43 0.95
C ALA A 60 30.83 -6.20 0.43
N ASN A 61 31.84 -6.71 1.14
CA ASN A 61 33.20 -6.70 0.71
C ASN A 61 33.67 -8.15 0.55
N HIS A 62 34.08 -8.50 -0.65
CA HIS A 62 34.58 -9.82 -1.00
C HIS A 62 36.13 -9.76 -1.11
N GLU A 63 36.81 -10.32 -0.12
CA GLU A 63 38.29 -10.47 -0.17
C GLU A 63 38.62 -11.70 -1.00
N GLY A 64 39.21 -11.50 -2.17
CA GLY A 64 39.71 -12.57 -3.02
C GLY A 64 41.05 -13.12 -2.49
N LYS A 65 41.26 -14.44 -2.54
CA LYS A 65 42.56 -15.09 -2.31
C LYS A 65 43.14 -15.59 -3.63
N GLY A 66 44.41 -15.21 -3.89
CA GLY A 66 45.09 -15.64 -5.10
C GLY A 66 44.85 -14.73 -6.29
N SER A 67 44.37 -15.31 -7.43
CA SER A 67 44.10 -14.56 -8.68
C SER A 67 42.72 -13.87 -8.71
N ILE A 68 41.94 -13.97 -7.64
CA ILE A 68 40.63 -13.34 -7.54
C ILE A 68 40.83 -11.93 -6.97
N SER A 69 40.36 -10.93 -7.71
CA SER A 69 40.39 -9.53 -7.26
C SER A 69 39.45 -9.30 -6.07
N ASN A 70 39.82 -8.36 -5.21
CA ASN A 70 38.87 -7.84 -4.22
C ASN A 70 37.79 -7.10 -4.94
N ASP A 71 36.55 -7.36 -4.54
CA ASP A 71 35.38 -6.71 -5.08
C ASP A 71 34.49 -6.22 -3.94
N TYR A 72 33.80 -5.13 -4.14
CA TYR A 72 32.82 -4.63 -3.19
C TYR A 72 31.50 -4.36 -3.89
N GLU A 73 30.44 -4.69 -3.22
CA GLU A 73 29.07 -4.44 -3.66
C GLU A 73 28.40 -3.47 -2.69
N SER A 74 27.81 -2.43 -3.22
CA SER A 74 27.05 -1.47 -2.42
C SER A 74 25.75 -1.15 -3.14
N THR A 75 24.63 -1.60 -2.59
CA THR A 75 23.32 -1.39 -3.17
C THR A 75 22.37 -0.70 -2.21
N LEU A 76 21.54 0.19 -2.73
CA LEU A 76 20.46 0.84 -2.01
C LEU A 76 19.15 0.46 -2.68
N ARG A 77 18.26 -0.20 -1.94
CA ARG A 77 16.92 -0.53 -2.38
C ARG A 77 15.90 0.24 -1.57
N SER A 78 15.06 0.98 -2.27
CA SER A 78 13.90 1.66 -1.69
C SER A 78 12.60 1.09 -2.24
N ARG A 79 11.62 0.87 -1.37
CA ARG A 79 10.28 0.42 -1.73
C ARG A 79 9.26 1.39 -1.20
N ILE A 80 8.30 1.75 -2.04
CA ILE A 80 7.17 2.59 -1.68
C ILE A 80 5.91 1.78 -1.93
N TRP A 81 5.15 1.57 -0.87
CA TRP A 81 3.85 0.92 -0.92
C TRP A 81 2.76 1.98 -0.97
N ILE A 82 1.84 1.83 -1.90
CA ILE A 82 0.67 2.68 -2.09
C ILE A 82 -0.55 1.77 -1.97
N THR A 83 -1.34 1.96 -0.92
CA THR A 83 -2.59 1.23 -0.75
C THR A 83 -3.75 2.20 -0.68
N GLY A 84 -4.82 1.92 -1.38
CA GLY A 84 -5.98 2.80 -1.43
C GLY A 84 -7.28 2.02 -1.58
N GLN A 85 -8.33 2.47 -0.91
CA GLN A 85 -9.67 1.95 -1.08
C GLN A 85 -10.37 2.73 -2.19
N ILE A 86 -10.80 2.03 -3.25
CA ILE A 86 -11.46 2.64 -4.40
C ILE A 86 -12.95 2.87 -4.08
N ASN A 87 -13.56 1.86 -3.46
CA ASN A 87 -14.93 1.89 -2.94
C ASN A 87 -15.11 0.85 -1.83
N ASP A 88 -16.32 0.68 -1.32
CA ASP A 88 -16.60 -0.22 -0.19
C ASP A 88 -16.25 -1.70 -0.44
N GLY A 89 -16.01 -2.10 -1.67
CA GLY A 89 -15.70 -3.49 -2.03
C GLY A 89 -14.36 -3.70 -2.72
N TRP A 90 -13.64 -2.63 -3.11
CA TRP A 90 -12.42 -2.73 -3.89
C TRP A 90 -11.26 -1.91 -3.33
N LYS A 91 -10.09 -2.53 -3.30
CA LYS A 91 -8.84 -1.97 -2.80
C LYS A 91 -7.76 -2.08 -3.87
N TYR A 92 -6.92 -1.06 -3.96
CA TYR A 92 -5.71 -1.06 -4.78
C TYR A 92 -4.47 -1.23 -3.91
N THR A 93 -3.51 -2.01 -4.40
CA THR A 93 -2.18 -2.14 -3.80
C THR A 93 -1.12 -2.00 -4.89
N GLY A 94 -0.22 -1.03 -4.72
CA GLY A 94 0.94 -0.82 -5.56
C GLY A 94 2.22 -0.89 -4.74
N MET A 95 3.30 -1.43 -5.32
CA MET A 95 4.64 -1.37 -4.76
C MET A 95 5.62 -0.95 -5.84
N LEU A 96 6.17 0.24 -5.69
CA LEU A 96 7.25 0.75 -6.50
C LEU A 96 8.57 0.42 -5.83
N GLN A 97 9.49 -0.20 -6.54
CA GLN A 97 10.84 -0.49 -6.07
C GLN A 97 11.84 0.26 -6.92
N ASN A 98 12.79 0.93 -6.27
CA ASN A 98 13.97 1.47 -6.88
C ASN A 98 15.20 0.77 -6.27
N THR A 99 16.10 0.32 -7.12
CA THR A 99 17.38 -0.27 -6.73
C THR A 99 18.51 0.51 -7.40
N GLN A 100 19.45 0.97 -6.60
CA GLN A 100 20.63 1.72 -7.04
C GLN A 100 21.88 0.93 -6.70
N ASP A 101 22.74 0.73 -7.68
CA ASP A 101 24.08 0.23 -7.46
C ASP A 101 25.02 1.42 -7.20
N LEU A 102 25.60 1.46 -5.98
CA LEU A 102 26.50 2.51 -5.54
C LEU A 102 27.98 2.09 -5.65
N SER A 103 28.24 0.86 -6.10
CA SER A 103 29.60 0.32 -6.27
C SER A 103 30.21 0.68 -7.62
N THR A 104 29.35 1.02 -8.60
CA THR A 104 29.79 1.36 -9.97
C THR A 104 29.67 2.85 -10.24
N ASP A 105 30.62 3.40 -11.01
CA ASP A 105 30.58 4.80 -11.46
C ASP A 105 29.52 5.05 -12.56
N SER A 106 28.87 3.99 -13.06
CA SER A 106 27.85 4.07 -14.09
C SER A 106 26.53 4.63 -13.59
N GLY A 107 26.30 4.59 -12.26
CA GLY A 107 25.04 5.05 -11.67
C GLY A 107 23.87 4.18 -12.08
N ASP A 108 24.08 2.88 -12.24
CA ASP A 108 23.04 1.94 -12.64
C ASP A 108 21.90 1.94 -11.63
N GLU A 109 20.69 2.20 -12.15
CA GLU A 109 19.48 2.19 -11.36
C GLU A 109 18.34 1.50 -12.09
N SER A 110 17.49 0.85 -11.35
CA SER A 110 16.23 0.31 -11.85
C SER A 110 15.07 0.79 -11.02
N THR A 111 13.99 1.16 -11.68
CA THR A 111 12.75 1.57 -11.03
C THR A 111 11.57 0.89 -11.69
N ASP A 112 10.83 0.10 -10.89
CA ASP A 112 9.74 -0.72 -11.41
C ASP A 112 8.59 -0.90 -10.43
N PHE A 113 7.37 -1.11 -10.97
CA PHE A 113 6.25 -1.59 -10.17
C PHE A 113 6.38 -3.11 -10.00
N GLN A 114 6.81 -3.51 -8.82
CA GLN A 114 6.88 -4.92 -8.44
C GLN A 114 5.50 -5.52 -8.21
N ARG A 115 4.55 -4.70 -7.74
CA ARG A 115 3.15 -5.06 -7.53
C ARG A 115 2.25 -3.89 -7.93
N ALA A 116 1.14 -4.20 -8.60
CA ALA A 116 0.11 -3.24 -8.97
C ALA A 116 -1.19 -4.01 -9.25
N TYR A 117 -2.04 -4.18 -8.24
CA TYR A 117 -3.21 -5.01 -8.36
C TYR A 117 -4.41 -4.47 -7.58
N LEU A 118 -5.57 -4.93 -7.98
CA LEU A 118 -6.86 -4.68 -7.36
C LEU A 118 -7.31 -5.95 -6.64
N GLU A 119 -7.87 -5.78 -5.47
CA GLU A 119 -8.54 -6.82 -4.70
C GLU A 119 -9.96 -6.39 -4.39
N GLY A 120 -10.91 -7.30 -4.51
CA GLY A 120 -12.30 -7.00 -4.19
C GLY A 120 -13.21 -8.21 -4.25
N ARG A 121 -14.50 -7.96 -3.99
CA ARG A 121 -15.54 -8.97 -4.04
C ARG A 121 -16.50 -8.74 -5.18
N LEU A 122 -16.77 -9.81 -5.94
CA LEU A 122 -17.73 -9.80 -7.02
C LEU A 122 -18.62 -11.05 -6.93
N GLY A 123 -19.94 -10.87 -6.67
CA GLY A 123 -20.89 -11.97 -6.63
C GLY A 123 -20.56 -13.07 -5.61
N GLY A 124 -19.95 -12.72 -4.46
CA GLY A 124 -19.54 -13.67 -3.43
C GLY A 124 -18.18 -14.34 -3.67
N MET A 125 -17.51 -14.04 -4.76
CA MET A 125 -16.15 -14.45 -5.08
C MET A 125 -15.16 -13.36 -4.68
N ASP A 126 -14.01 -13.74 -4.16
CA ASP A 126 -12.87 -12.84 -4.00
C ASP A 126 -12.10 -12.80 -5.32
N VAL A 127 -11.74 -11.59 -5.77
CA VAL A 127 -11.06 -11.36 -7.05
C VAL A 127 -9.82 -10.55 -6.80
N THR A 128 -8.69 -11.00 -7.36
CA THR A 128 -7.42 -10.27 -7.43
C THR A 128 -7.03 -10.12 -8.89
N ALA A 129 -6.73 -8.90 -9.33
CA ALA A 129 -6.42 -8.63 -10.73
C ALA A 129 -5.28 -7.62 -10.86
N GLY A 130 -4.30 -7.93 -11.70
CA GLY A 130 -3.13 -7.10 -11.98
C GLY A 130 -1.82 -7.84 -11.77
N ARG A 131 -0.80 -7.12 -11.33
CA ARG A 131 0.51 -7.67 -10.99
C ARG A 131 0.59 -7.96 -9.48
N TYR A 132 0.52 -9.22 -9.11
CA TYR A 132 0.51 -9.67 -7.72
C TYR A 132 1.45 -10.86 -7.50
N ASN A 133 1.70 -11.22 -6.24
CA ASN A 133 2.42 -12.46 -5.92
C ASN A 133 1.42 -13.61 -5.91
N ALA A 134 1.47 -14.48 -6.90
CA ALA A 134 0.64 -15.67 -6.94
C ALA A 134 1.27 -16.77 -6.08
N PHE A 135 0.47 -17.34 -5.18
CA PHE A 135 0.92 -18.31 -4.20
C PHE A 135 -0.01 -19.51 -4.23
N PHE A 136 0.48 -20.65 -4.79
CA PHE A 136 -0.31 -21.86 -4.95
C PHE A 136 0.32 -23.05 -4.26
N ALA A 137 -0.54 -23.83 -3.58
CA ALA A 137 -0.16 -25.06 -2.88
C ALA A 137 0.99 -24.84 -1.89
N ASP A 138 0.83 -23.84 -1.00
CA ASP A 138 1.82 -23.46 0.01
C ASP A 138 3.22 -23.18 -0.57
N GLY A 139 3.26 -22.61 -1.79
CA GLY A 139 4.49 -22.33 -2.51
C GLY A 139 5.11 -23.51 -3.26
N ASN A 140 4.54 -24.72 -3.13
CA ASN A 140 5.11 -25.90 -3.77
C ASN A 140 4.90 -25.95 -5.28
N ILE A 141 3.86 -25.28 -5.79
CA ILE A 141 3.57 -25.23 -7.22
C ILE A 141 4.05 -23.89 -7.80
N TYR A 142 3.72 -22.80 -7.14
CA TYR A 142 4.07 -21.46 -7.59
C TYR A 142 4.10 -20.46 -6.41
N ASP A 143 5.18 -19.75 -6.29
CA ASP A 143 5.36 -18.63 -5.37
C ASP A 143 6.20 -17.56 -6.05
N ASN A 144 5.58 -16.81 -6.93
CA ASN A 144 6.28 -15.76 -7.65
C ASN A 144 5.28 -14.72 -8.19
N ARG A 145 5.82 -13.66 -8.76
CA ARG A 145 5.08 -12.58 -9.39
C ARG A 145 4.36 -13.04 -10.66
N ALA A 146 3.11 -12.64 -10.79
CA ALA A 146 2.30 -12.91 -11.98
C ALA A 146 1.48 -11.69 -12.38
N ASP A 147 1.29 -11.51 -13.67
CA ASP A 147 0.34 -10.57 -14.26
C ASP A 147 -0.91 -11.34 -14.67
N GLY A 148 -2.03 -11.12 -13.99
CA GLY A 148 -3.22 -11.92 -14.28
C GLY A 148 -4.41 -11.61 -13.40
N VAL A 149 -5.31 -12.57 -13.36
CA VAL A 149 -6.52 -12.55 -12.56
C VAL A 149 -6.63 -13.85 -11.78
N GLU A 150 -6.91 -13.74 -10.51
CA GLU A 150 -7.23 -14.83 -9.61
C GLU A 150 -8.64 -14.63 -9.06
N VAL A 151 -9.42 -15.68 -9.06
CA VAL A 151 -10.77 -15.71 -8.50
C VAL A 151 -10.88 -16.87 -7.53
N SER A 152 -11.36 -16.61 -6.33
CA SER A 152 -11.57 -17.66 -5.34
C SER A 152 -12.97 -17.63 -4.76
N TYR A 153 -13.52 -18.81 -4.48
CA TYR A 153 -14.84 -19.01 -3.92
C TYR A 153 -14.85 -20.09 -2.86
N GLY A 154 -15.56 -19.85 -1.78
CA GLY A 154 -15.79 -20.82 -0.69
C GLY A 154 -15.01 -20.50 0.59
N ASP A 155 -15.53 -20.99 1.73
CA ASP A 155 -14.96 -20.75 3.07
C ASP A 155 -14.20 -21.98 3.60
N LYS A 156 -14.89 -23.14 3.73
CA LYS A 156 -14.29 -24.38 4.25
C LYS A 156 -13.52 -25.15 3.17
N ILE A 157 -14.02 -25.12 1.96
CA ILE A 157 -13.34 -25.63 0.77
C ILE A 157 -13.24 -24.46 -0.17
N LYS A 158 -12.01 -24.04 -0.47
CA LYS A 158 -11.74 -22.91 -1.33
C LYS A 158 -11.38 -23.41 -2.73
N ILE A 159 -12.14 -22.98 -3.73
CA ILE A 159 -11.84 -23.23 -5.14
C ILE A 159 -11.15 -21.96 -5.66
N ILE A 160 -9.99 -22.12 -6.26
CA ILE A 160 -9.20 -21.03 -6.81
C ILE A 160 -9.03 -21.29 -8.31
N GLY A 161 -9.38 -20.31 -9.12
CA GLY A 161 -9.09 -20.24 -10.54
C GLY A 161 -8.18 -19.06 -10.83
N ALA A 162 -7.10 -19.30 -11.58
CA ALA A 162 -6.20 -18.23 -11.96
C ALA A 162 -5.86 -18.32 -13.45
N ALA A 163 -5.73 -17.15 -14.08
CA ALA A 163 -5.28 -17.01 -15.46
C ALA A 163 -4.34 -15.81 -15.56
N GLY A 164 -3.16 -16.03 -16.14
CA GLY A 164 -2.18 -14.95 -16.24
C GLY A 164 -0.86 -15.42 -16.82
N LYS A 165 0.12 -14.53 -16.76
CA LYS A 165 1.49 -14.73 -17.22
C LYS A 165 2.43 -14.59 -16.04
N ALA A 166 3.34 -15.56 -15.86
CA ALA A 166 4.47 -15.37 -14.95
C ALA A 166 5.34 -14.21 -15.44
N THR A 167 5.77 -13.38 -14.52
CA THR A 167 6.73 -12.31 -14.80
C THR A 167 7.99 -12.59 -14.02
N ASP A 168 9.14 -12.46 -14.68
CA ASP A 168 10.42 -12.59 -14.01
C ASP A 168 10.57 -11.52 -12.94
N ASP A 169 11.16 -11.89 -11.80
CA ASP A 169 11.59 -10.89 -10.84
C ASP A 169 12.69 -10.06 -11.52
N LEU A 170 12.52 -8.76 -11.44
CA LEU A 170 13.58 -7.84 -11.79
C LEU A 170 14.49 -7.76 -10.57
N ASP A 171 15.65 -8.39 -10.66
CA ASP A 171 16.74 -8.32 -9.68
C ASP A 171 17.26 -6.87 -9.53
#